data_f3d2fdebb22a25818a818c1ca238e61b
#
_entry.id   f3d2fdebb22a25818a818c1ca238e61b
#
_cell.length_a   1.000
_cell.length_b   1.000
_cell.length_c   1.000
_cell.angle_alpha   90.00
_cell.angle_beta   90.00
_cell.angle_gamma   90.00
#
_symmetry.space_group_name_H-M   'P 1'
#
loop_
_entity.id
_entity.type
_entity.pdbx_description
1 polymer ?
#
loop_
_entity_poly.entity_id
_entity_poly.type
_entity_poly.pdbx_seq_one_letter_code
_entity_poly.pdbx_strand_id
1 'polypeptide(L)'
;MTAAYLTVTLIAVAANGFSGVAALVHFKPILPGMAKAGVPESWLTFPIGTLKTLGALGLAAGVVFRPLGASAAIGLVLFFVCALYTHIRAGDYSPQFGLAIGFLGLNAAALVLSLPGV
;
A
#
# COMPACT_ATOMS: atom_id res chain seq x y z
N MET A 1 12.77 -5.22 19.22
CA MET A 1 11.58 -4.95 18.40
C MET A 1 10.48 -4.40 19.28
N THR A 2 9.96 -3.24 18.95
CA THR A 2 8.94 -2.58 19.78
C THR A 2 7.54 -3.09 19.48
N ALA A 3 6.63 -2.96 20.45
CA ALA A 3 5.22 -3.29 20.24
C ALA A 3 4.62 -2.38 19.17
N ALA A 4 5.02 -1.11 19.12
CA ALA A 4 4.56 -0.18 18.09
C ALA A 4 4.95 -0.65 16.68
N TYR A 5 6.20 -1.07 16.49
CA TYR A 5 6.67 -1.59 15.21
C TYR A 5 5.86 -2.82 14.79
N LEU A 6 5.71 -3.80 15.68
CA LEU A 6 4.95 -5.02 15.38
C LEU A 6 3.50 -4.71 15.04
N THR A 7 2.84 -3.90 15.86
CA THR A 7 1.42 -3.59 15.66
C THR A 7 1.20 -2.89 14.33
N VAL A 8 1.95 -1.84 14.05
CA VAL A 8 1.79 -1.07 12.80
C VAL A 8 2.15 -1.94 11.60
N THR A 9 3.23 -2.73 11.70
CA THR A 9 3.67 -3.58 10.59
C THR A 9 2.64 -4.66 10.28
N LEU A 10 2.07 -5.31 11.30
CA LEU A 10 1.06 -6.34 11.08
C LEU A 10 -0.23 -5.76 10.48
N ILE A 11 -0.64 -4.57 10.92
CA ILE A 11 -1.78 -3.87 10.31
C ILE A 11 -1.48 -3.54 8.85
N ALA A 12 -0.28 -3.05 8.57
CA ALA A 12 0.13 -2.73 7.20
C ALA A 12 0.18 -3.97 6.30
N VAL A 13 0.69 -5.10 6.82
CA VAL A 13 0.69 -6.38 6.09
C VAL A 13 -0.73 -6.80 5.74
N ALA A 14 -1.64 -6.76 6.71
CA ALA A 14 -3.02 -7.15 6.49
C ALA A 14 -3.71 -6.23 5.49
N ALA A 15 -3.55 -4.91 5.66
CA ALA A 15 -4.21 -3.93 4.80
C ALA A 15 -3.68 -3.98 3.35
N ASN A 16 -2.35 -3.96 3.17
CA ASN A 16 -1.76 -4.00 1.84
C ASN A 16 -1.96 -5.36 1.18
N GLY A 17 -1.87 -6.44 1.96
CA GLY A 17 -2.10 -7.80 1.45
C GLY A 17 -3.53 -8.00 0.98
N PHE A 18 -4.50 -7.59 1.77
CA PHE A 18 -5.92 -7.67 1.38
C PHE A 18 -6.18 -6.83 0.12
N SER A 19 -5.71 -5.59 0.11
CA SER A 19 -5.89 -4.69 -1.02
C SER A 19 -5.18 -5.21 -2.28
N GLY A 20 -3.98 -5.77 -2.12
CA GLY A 20 -3.23 -6.33 -3.23
C GLY A 20 -3.91 -7.55 -3.85
N VAL A 21 -4.36 -8.48 -3.02
CA VAL A 21 -5.09 -9.67 -3.49
C VAL A 21 -6.41 -9.28 -4.15
N ALA A 22 -7.15 -8.33 -3.54
CA ALA A 22 -8.39 -7.84 -4.13
C ALA A 22 -8.15 -7.26 -5.53
N ALA A 23 -7.03 -6.55 -5.71
CA ALA A 23 -6.65 -6.03 -7.02
C ALA A 23 -6.31 -7.17 -8.00
N LEU A 24 -5.54 -8.16 -7.55
CA LEU A 24 -5.14 -9.28 -8.42
C LEU A 24 -6.34 -10.08 -8.93
N VAL A 25 -7.38 -10.23 -8.12
CA VAL A 25 -8.61 -10.93 -8.53
C VAL A 25 -9.62 -10.01 -9.19
N HIS A 26 -9.28 -8.75 -9.44
CA HIS A 26 -10.15 -7.74 -10.05
C HIS A 26 -11.49 -7.64 -9.33
N PHE A 27 -11.44 -7.47 -8.01
CA PHE A 27 -12.62 -7.40 -7.16
C PHE A 27 -13.58 -6.32 -7.64
N LYS A 28 -14.80 -6.74 -8.05
CA LYS A 28 -15.75 -5.84 -8.73
C LYS A 28 -16.05 -4.53 -8.00
N PRO A 29 -16.21 -4.50 -6.67
CA PRO A 29 -16.51 -3.26 -5.97
C PRO A 29 -15.45 -2.17 -6.09
N ILE A 30 -14.20 -2.49 -6.48
CA ILE A 30 -13.15 -1.48 -6.65
C ILE A 30 -13.10 -0.89 -8.06
N LEU A 31 -13.78 -1.51 -9.05
CA LEU A 31 -13.72 -1.07 -10.43
C LEU A 31 -14.25 0.35 -10.67
N PRO A 32 -15.38 0.79 -10.06
CA PRO A 32 -15.83 2.17 -10.23
C PRO A 32 -14.81 3.20 -9.74
N GLY A 33 -14.12 2.92 -8.63
CA GLY A 33 -13.07 3.81 -8.11
C GLY A 33 -11.89 3.91 -9.06
N MET A 34 -11.52 2.80 -9.70
CA MET A 34 -10.45 2.79 -10.70
C MET A 34 -10.83 3.65 -11.92
N ALA A 35 -12.05 3.53 -12.40
CA ALA A 35 -12.53 4.33 -13.51
C ALA A 35 -12.50 5.82 -13.19
N LYS A 36 -12.92 6.21 -11.98
CA LYS A 36 -12.89 7.61 -11.52
C LYS A 36 -11.47 8.15 -11.45
N ALA A 37 -10.52 7.33 -11.03
CA ALA A 37 -9.11 7.72 -10.97
C ALA A 37 -8.44 7.75 -12.35
N GLY A 38 -9.15 7.31 -13.39
CA GLY A 38 -8.59 7.27 -14.73
C GLY A 38 -7.59 6.16 -14.94
N VAL A 39 -7.72 5.07 -14.20
CA VAL A 39 -6.76 3.96 -14.21
C VAL A 39 -7.37 2.77 -14.93
N PRO A 40 -6.67 2.19 -15.94
CA PRO A 40 -7.17 1.02 -16.66
C PRO A 40 -7.32 -0.20 -15.74
N GLU A 41 -8.33 -1.02 -16.00
CA GLU A 41 -8.56 -2.23 -15.21
C GLU A 41 -7.35 -3.18 -15.24
N SER A 42 -6.64 -3.25 -16.36
CA SER A 42 -5.44 -4.09 -16.48
C SER A 42 -4.36 -3.76 -15.44
N TRP A 43 -4.33 -2.52 -14.93
CA TRP A 43 -3.38 -2.13 -13.91
C TRP A 43 -3.66 -2.78 -12.55
N LEU A 44 -4.83 -3.37 -12.35
CA LEU A 44 -5.12 -4.12 -11.13
C LEU A 44 -4.18 -5.32 -10.97
N THR A 45 -3.79 -5.97 -12.07
CA THR A 45 -2.81 -7.04 -12.00
C THR A 45 -1.40 -6.47 -11.82
N PHE A 46 -1.00 -5.54 -12.68
CA PHE A 46 0.29 -4.86 -12.59
C PHE A 46 0.13 -3.42 -13.05
N PRO A 47 0.64 -2.45 -12.30
CA PRO A 47 1.50 -2.57 -11.10
C PRO A 47 0.75 -2.73 -9.77
N ILE A 48 -0.56 -2.51 -9.73
CA ILE A 48 -1.29 -2.33 -8.47
C ILE A 48 -1.25 -3.58 -7.59
N GLY A 49 -1.87 -4.67 -8.04
CA GLY A 49 -1.99 -5.88 -7.22
C GLY A 49 -0.64 -6.50 -6.93
N THR A 50 0.23 -6.59 -7.95
CA THR A 50 1.55 -7.17 -7.81
C THR A 50 2.39 -6.41 -6.80
N LEU A 51 2.48 -5.07 -6.93
CA LEU A 51 3.33 -4.26 -6.05
C LEU A 51 2.80 -4.23 -4.61
N LYS A 52 1.48 -4.13 -4.42
CA LYS A 52 0.90 -4.17 -3.08
C LYS A 52 1.13 -5.51 -2.40
N THR A 53 0.96 -6.60 -3.11
CA THR A 53 1.15 -7.95 -2.56
C THR A 53 2.62 -8.19 -2.23
N LEU A 54 3.54 -7.84 -3.13
CA LEU A 54 4.97 -7.94 -2.87
C LEU A 54 5.39 -7.06 -1.71
N GLY A 55 4.82 -5.85 -1.61
CA GLY A 55 5.08 -4.96 -0.49
C GLY A 55 4.63 -5.56 0.84
N ALA A 56 3.44 -6.18 0.87
CA ALA A 56 2.94 -6.84 2.06
C ALA A 56 3.85 -8.00 2.48
N LEU A 57 4.29 -8.82 1.52
CA LEU A 57 5.21 -9.93 1.79
C LEU A 57 6.55 -9.40 2.32
N GLY A 58 7.05 -8.32 1.74
CA GLY A 58 8.29 -7.69 2.19
C GLY A 58 8.18 -7.11 3.60
N LEU A 59 7.05 -6.49 3.93
CA LEU A 59 6.81 -6.01 5.30
C LEU A 59 6.77 -7.17 6.30
N ALA A 60 6.13 -8.28 5.93
CA ALA A 60 6.07 -9.46 6.78
C ALA A 60 7.47 -10.05 7.00
N ALA A 61 8.25 -10.19 5.93
CA ALA A 61 9.63 -10.67 6.01
C ALA A 61 10.51 -9.71 6.83
N GLY A 62 10.18 -8.44 6.85
CA GLY A 62 10.89 -7.42 7.61
C GLY A 62 10.84 -7.63 9.13
N VAL A 63 9.88 -8.41 9.63
CA VAL A 63 9.83 -8.78 11.04
C VAL A 63 11.06 -9.62 11.41
N VAL A 64 11.53 -10.44 10.48
CA VAL A 64 12.73 -11.27 10.65
C VAL A 64 13.99 -10.51 10.20
N PHE A 65 13.90 -9.75 9.11
CA PHE A 65 15.02 -9.01 8.53
C PHE A 65 14.61 -7.58 8.26
N ARG A 66 14.86 -6.67 9.21
CA ARG A 66 14.34 -5.29 9.17
C ARG A 66 14.68 -4.49 7.91
N PRO A 67 15.91 -4.58 7.34
CA PRO A 67 16.19 -3.84 6.11
C PRO A 67 15.26 -4.17 4.94
N LEU A 68 14.80 -5.42 4.86
CA LEU A 68 13.84 -5.83 3.84
C LEU A 68 12.48 -5.16 4.07
N GLY A 69 12.05 -5.09 5.33
CA GLY A 69 10.82 -4.40 5.69
C GLY A 69 10.88 -2.90 5.40
N ALA A 70 11.99 -2.26 5.70
CA ALA A 70 12.18 -0.84 5.38
C ALA A 70 12.13 -0.60 3.87
N SER A 71 12.77 -1.47 3.09
CA SER A 71 12.75 -1.38 1.62
C SER A 71 11.33 -1.55 1.08
N ALA A 72 10.57 -2.51 1.60
CA ALA A 72 9.18 -2.73 1.20
C ALA A 72 8.31 -1.53 1.54
N ALA A 73 8.51 -0.94 2.73
CA ALA A 73 7.77 0.24 3.16
C ALA A 73 8.06 1.44 2.26
N ILE A 74 9.31 1.65 1.87
CA ILE A 74 9.68 2.69 0.91
C ILE A 74 8.93 2.50 -0.41
N GLY A 75 8.92 1.29 -0.94
CA GLY A 75 8.20 0.98 -2.17
C GLY A 75 6.71 1.26 -2.08
N LEU A 76 6.08 0.88 -0.97
CA LEU A 76 4.65 1.13 -0.75
C LEU A 76 4.36 2.61 -0.58
N VAL A 77 5.21 3.37 0.12
CA VAL A 77 5.06 4.82 0.23
C VAL A 77 5.10 5.45 -1.17
N LEU A 78 6.08 5.10 -1.98
CA LEU A 78 6.18 5.60 -3.35
C LEU A 78 4.97 5.20 -4.19
N PHE A 79 4.49 3.97 -4.03
CA PHE A 79 3.30 3.51 -4.73
C PHE A 79 2.10 4.40 -4.41
N PHE A 80 1.86 4.71 -3.13
CA PHE A 80 0.70 5.51 -2.74
C PHE A 80 0.88 6.99 -3.05
N VAL A 81 2.10 7.51 -3.12
CA VAL A 81 2.35 8.85 -3.66
C VAL A 81 1.91 8.90 -5.12
N CYS A 82 2.24 7.90 -5.91
CA CYS A 82 1.80 7.81 -7.30
C CYS A 82 0.28 7.65 -7.39
N ALA A 83 -0.32 6.86 -6.48
CA ALA A 83 -1.78 6.69 -6.44
C ALA A 83 -2.49 8.02 -6.16
N LEU A 84 -2.00 8.80 -5.20
CA LEU A 84 -2.55 10.11 -4.93
C LEU A 84 -2.44 11.02 -6.15
N TYR A 85 -1.31 10.98 -6.84
CA TYR A 85 -1.12 11.75 -8.07
C TYR A 85 -2.18 11.39 -9.13
N THR A 86 -2.47 10.09 -9.34
CA THR A 86 -3.48 9.69 -10.32
C THR A 86 -4.87 10.18 -9.95
N HIS A 87 -5.23 10.15 -8.66
CA HIS A 87 -6.51 10.70 -8.19
C HIS A 87 -6.59 12.20 -8.42
N ILE A 88 -5.56 12.94 -8.04
CA ILE A 88 -5.52 14.40 -8.20
C ILE A 88 -5.61 14.77 -9.68
N ARG A 89 -4.86 14.09 -10.53
CA ARG A 89 -4.88 14.35 -11.98
C ARG A 89 -6.27 14.14 -12.58
N ALA A 90 -7.01 13.14 -12.09
CA ALA A 90 -8.36 12.83 -12.56
C ALA A 90 -9.43 13.69 -11.86
N GLY A 91 -9.06 14.53 -10.90
CA GLY A 91 -10.02 15.29 -10.09
C GLY A 91 -10.87 14.41 -9.20
N ASP A 92 -10.38 13.22 -8.85
CA ASP A 92 -11.12 12.23 -8.06
C ASP A 92 -10.79 12.36 -6.58
N TYR A 93 -11.68 13.00 -5.84
CA TYR A 93 -11.57 13.18 -4.39
C TYR A 93 -12.61 12.32 -3.65
N SER A 94 -12.95 11.16 -4.23
CA SER A 94 -13.87 10.18 -3.68
C SER A 94 -13.30 9.50 -2.42
N PRO A 95 -14.07 8.62 -1.74
CA PRO A 95 -13.54 7.82 -0.63
C PRO A 95 -12.28 7.02 -0.98
N GLN A 96 -12.08 6.64 -2.23
CA GLN A 96 -10.86 5.95 -2.67
C GLN A 96 -9.62 6.83 -2.49
N PHE A 97 -9.74 8.13 -2.75
CA PHE A 97 -8.67 9.09 -2.48
C PHE A 97 -8.34 9.12 -0.99
N GLY A 98 -9.36 9.15 -0.13
CA GLY A 98 -9.17 9.10 1.32
C GLY A 98 -8.48 7.81 1.77
N LEU A 99 -8.85 6.66 1.18
CA LEU A 99 -8.17 5.39 1.46
C LEU A 99 -6.70 5.44 1.07
N ALA A 100 -6.37 6.03 -0.07
CA ALA A 100 -4.98 6.17 -0.51
C ALA A 100 -4.17 7.01 0.49
N ILE A 101 -4.75 8.08 1.02
CA ILE A 101 -4.11 8.89 2.07
C ILE A 101 -3.87 8.05 3.32
N GLY A 102 -4.88 7.29 3.75
CA GLY A 102 -4.76 6.41 4.92
C GLY A 102 -3.67 5.35 4.75
N PHE A 103 -3.61 4.71 3.59
CA PHE A 103 -2.57 3.74 3.28
C PHE A 103 -1.19 4.39 3.25
N LEU A 104 -1.07 5.58 2.67
CA LEU A 104 0.20 6.30 2.67
C LEU A 104 0.68 6.56 4.09
N GLY A 105 -0.20 7.05 4.96
CA GLY A 105 0.13 7.30 6.36
C GLY A 105 0.54 6.02 7.10
N LEU A 106 -0.19 4.92 6.88
CA LEU A 106 0.11 3.63 7.50
C LEU A 106 1.48 3.11 7.05
N ASN A 107 1.77 3.16 5.77
CA ASN A 107 3.04 2.66 5.24
C ASN A 107 4.20 3.58 5.64
N ALA A 108 3.99 4.90 5.72
CA ALA A 108 4.99 5.83 6.23
C ALA A 108 5.30 5.56 7.70
N ALA A 109 4.29 5.26 8.51
CA ALA A 109 4.50 4.90 9.92
C ALA A 109 5.30 3.60 10.03
N ALA A 110 4.98 2.59 9.21
CA ALA A 110 5.73 1.34 9.18
C ALA A 110 7.19 1.58 8.79
N LEU A 111 7.43 2.46 7.82
CA LEU A 111 8.79 2.83 7.41
C LEU A 111 9.57 3.46 8.56
N VAL A 112 9.01 4.47 9.20
CA VAL A 112 9.68 5.18 10.30
C VAL A 112 10.02 4.21 11.42
N LEU A 113 9.07 3.36 11.82
CA LEU A 113 9.27 2.41 12.91
C LEU A 113 10.25 1.28 12.55
N SER A 114 10.51 1.05 11.26
CA SER A 114 11.47 0.04 10.82
C SER A 114 12.92 0.57 10.76
N LEU A 115 13.12 1.88 10.90
CA LEU A 115 14.44 2.48 10.82
C LEU A 115 15.26 2.21 12.07
N PRO A 116 16.62 2.10 11.94
CA PRO A 116 17.48 1.92 13.11
C PRO A 116 17.33 3.08 14.10
N GLY A 117 17.27 2.76 15.38
CA GLY A 117 17.19 3.75 16.44
C GLY A 117 15.78 4.23 16.76
N VAL A 118 14.79 3.67 16.10
CA VAL A 118 13.38 4.04 16.34
C VAL A 118 12.67 2.99 17.17
#